data_37981fe7df793996c68871d6b15ed8c4
#
_entry.id   37981fe7df793996c68871d6b15ed8c4
#
_cell.length_a   1.000
_cell.length_b   1.000
_cell.length_c   1.000
_cell.angle_alpha   90.00
_cell.angle_beta   90.00
_cell.angle_gamma   90.00
#
_symmetry.space_group_name_H-M   'P 1'
#
loop_
_entity.id
_entity.type
_entity.pdbx_description
1 polymer ?
#
loop_
_entity_poly.entity_id
_entity_poly.type
_entity_poly.pdbx_seq_one_letter_code
_entity_poly.pdbx_strand_id
1 'polypeptide(L)'
;MSKIHGGNIFQFAHEQRIEPYEVIDFSANINPLGPSQRGLSSLEAQLRYISHYPDATNDDVLNAIADTYGMNKHQIVVGNGAAELLYAICRLPGYTGAFVPAPGFSEYKEALEASRIAVRDIYYRPREDNNGKPYFEVPYLALETFAAELKGQDGRIIVFLGNPNNPDGTLLDKNHIRTIASMLKDANSLLVIDESFIDFVGNDTLQDNEY
;
A
#
# COMPACT_ATOMS: atom_id res chain seq x y z
N MET A 1 7.66 22.62 5.40
CA MET A 1 7.85 21.85 6.65
C MET A 1 8.02 20.42 6.26
N SER A 2 9.16 19.77 6.57
CA SER A 2 9.30 18.33 6.34
C SER A 2 8.27 17.62 7.22
N LYS A 3 7.39 16.83 6.63
CA LYS A 3 6.49 15.97 7.39
C LYS A 3 7.37 14.96 8.14
N ILE A 4 7.24 14.89 9.44
CA ILE A 4 7.95 13.91 10.27
C ILE A 4 7.14 12.62 10.13
N HIS A 5 7.67 11.66 9.37
CA HIS A 5 7.18 10.28 9.40
C HIS A 5 7.60 9.61 10.71
N GLY A 6 6.84 8.67 11.22
CA GLY A 6 7.26 7.82 12.33
C GLY A 6 8.54 7.04 12.00
N GLY A 7 9.14 6.37 13.00
CA GLY A 7 10.34 5.55 12.85
C GLY A 7 11.67 6.29 12.89
N ASN A 8 11.68 7.59 13.20
CA ASN A 8 12.92 8.36 13.31
C ASN A 8 13.58 8.23 14.68
N ILE A 9 13.89 6.99 15.07
CA ILE A 9 14.51 6.69 16.38
C ILE A 9 15.88 7.34 16.56
N PHE A 10 16.65 7.53 15.48
CA PHE A 10 17.99 8.10 15.54
C PHE A 10 17.96 9.59 15.94
N GLN A 11 17.04 10.36 15.36
CA GLN A 11 16.89 11.77 15.74
C GLN A 11 16.43 11.89 17.19
N PHE A 12 15.41 11.12 17.59
CA PHE A 12 14.90 11.12 18.96
C PHE A 12 16.00 10.73 19.97
N ALA A 13 16.74 9.66 19.70
CA ALA A 13 17.83 9.21 20.57
C ALA A 13 18.91 10.30 20.72
N HIS A 14 19.29 10.96 19.62
CA HIS A 14 20.24 12.06 19.64
C HIS A 14 19.74 13.25 20.49
N GLU A 15 18.48 13.64 20.33
CA GLU A 15 17.86 14.73 21.11
C GLU A 15 17.77 14.39 22.59
N GLN A 16 17.48 13.13 22.95
CA GLN A 16 17.40 12.66 24.33
C GLN A 16 18.75 12.24 24.93
N ARG A 17 19.83 12.18 24.13
CA ARG A 17 21.17 11.71 24.51
C ARG A 17 21.18 10.29 25.06
N ILE A 18 20.43 9.40 24.41
CA ILE A 18 20.37 7.96 24.68
C ILE A 18 20.79 7.19 23.43
N GLU A 19 21.00 5.89 23.56
CA GLU A 19 21.31 5.03 22.43
C GLU A 19 20.02 4.67 21.66
N PRO A 20 20.06 4.55 20.31
CA PRO A 20 18.87 4.22 19.51
C PRO A 20 18.17 2.93 19.93
N TYR A 21 18.90 1.93 20.44
CA TYR A 21 18.32 0.66 20.91
C TYR A 21 17.54 0.78 22.23
N GLU A 22 17.68 1.90 22.96
CA GLU A 22 16.92 2.18 24.19
C GLU A 22 15.54 2.79 23.89
N VAL A 23 15.31 3.18 22.60
CA VAL A 23 14.03 3.76 22.18
C VAL A 23 13.00 2.66 21.92
N ILE A 24 11.86 2.75 22.61
CA ILE A 24 10.69 1.93 22.30
C ILE A 24 9.83 2.71 21.32
N ASP A 25 9.84 2.28 20.04
CA ASP A 25 9.18 3.01 18.95
C ASP A 25 7.79 2.43 18.64
N PHE A 26 6.76 3.23 18.91
CA PHE A 26 5.37 2.93 18.51
C PHE A 26 4.88 3.82 17.36
N SER A 27 5.78 4.58 16.72
CA SER A 27 5.42 5.51 15.65
C SER A 27 5.48 4.91 14.26
N ALA A 28 5.97 3.67 14.12
CA ALA A 28 6.09 2.95 12.86
C ALA A 28 5.68 1.47 13.02
N ASN A 29 5.08 0.91 11.96
CA ASN A 29 4.64 -0.49 11.92
C ASN A 29 5.82 -1.41 11.58
N ILE A 30 6.79 -1.50 12.49
CA ILE A 30 7.98 -2.37 12.34
C ILE A 30 7.77 -3.65 13.13
N ASN A 31 8.13 -4.80 12.52
CA ASN A 31 8.08 -6.09 13.21
C ASN A 31 9.07 -6.11 14.38
N PRO A 32 8.58 -6.19 15.65
CA PRO A 32 9.45 -6.17 16.82
C PRO A 32 10.35 -7.43 16.94
N LEU A 33 10.03 -8.51 16.22
CA LEU A 33 10.87 -9.71 16.16
C LEU A 33 12.08 -9.57 15.23
N GLY A 34 12.16 -8.44 14.51
CA GLY A 34 13.22 -8.18 13.55
C GLY A 34 13.10 -9.02 12.25
N PRO A 35 14.15 -9.03 11.43
CA PRO A 35 14.18 -9.77 10.18
C PRO A 35 14.29 -11.29 10.40
N SER A 36 13.82 -12.08 9.42
CA SER A 36 13.96 -13.53 9.49
C SER A 36 15.42 -13.95 9.42
N GLN A 37 15.81 -14.99 10.19
CA GLN A 37 17.18 -15.52 10.18
C GLN A 37 17.58 -16.06 8.79
N ARG A 38 16.63 -16.66 8.05
CA ARG A 38 16.86 -17.10 6.66
C ARG A 38 17.16 -15.91 5.73
N GLY A 39 16.44 -14.78 5.91
CA GLY A 39 16.68 -13.56 5.16
C GLY A 39 18.07 -12.98 5.44
N LEU A 40 18.47 -12.91 6.71
CA LEU A 40 19.81 -12.46 7.11
C LEU A 40 20.91 -13.34 6.51
N SER A 41 20.81 -14.67 6.63
CA SER A 41 21.79 -15.59 6.05
C SER A 41 21.89 -15.48 4.53
N SER A 42 20.75 -15.27 3.85
CA SER A 42 20.74 -15.02 2.40
C SER A 42 21.44 -13.71 2.05
N LEU A 43 21.17 -12.64 2.80
CA LEU A 43 21.83 -11.34 2.60
C LEU A 43 23.35 -11.44 2.78
N GLU A 44 23.83 -12.10 3.86
CA GLU A 44 25.24 -12.33 4.11
C GLU A 44 25.91 -13.07 2.94
N ALA A 45 25.26 -14.12 2.43
CA ALA A 45 25.78 -14.89 1.29
C ALA A 45 25.86 -14.06 0.00
N GLN A 46 25.04 -13.03 -0.15
CA GLN A 46 24.98 -12.16 -1.33
C GLN A 46 25.94 -10.96 -1.25
N LEU A 47 26.49 -10.62 -0.09
CA LEU A 47 27.40 -9.48 0.07
C LEU A 47 28.60 -9.51 -0.89
N ARG A 48 29.08 -10.69 -1.28
CA ARG A 48 30.17 -10.84 -2.28
C ARG A 48 29.86 -10.27 -3.66
N TYR A 49 28.58 -10.08 -3.98
CA TYR A 49 28.13 -9.58 -5.28
C TYR A 49 27.88 -8.07 -5.29
N ILE A 50 28.09 -7.37 -4.17
CA ILE A 50 27.80 -5.92 -4.04
C ILE A 50 28.62 -5.05 -5.01
N SER A 51 29.73 -5.58 -5.54
CA SER A 51 30.57 -4.90 -6.54
C SER A 51 30.04 -5.03 -7.98
N HIS A 52 29.02 -5.83 -8.20
CA HIS A 52 28.40 -6.03 -9.50
C HIS A 52 27.12 -5.21 -9.64
N TYR A 53 26.73 -4.91 -10.87
CA TYR A 53 25.39 -4.37 -11.13
C TYR A 53 24.34 -5.41 -10.75
N PRO A 54 23.19 -4.98 -10.21
CA PRO A 54 22.06 -5.88 -9.99
C PRO A 54 21.63 -6.55 -11.28
N ASP A 55 21.04 -7.75 -11.15
CA ASP A 55 20.40 -8.41 -12.29
C ASP A 55 19.21 -7.55 -12.79
N ALA A 56 19.35 -7.08 -14.04
CA ALA A 56 18.33 -6.22 -14.66
C ALA A 56 17.02 -6.96 -14.99
N THR A 57 17.05 -8.29 -15.04
CA THR A 57 15.86 -9.11 -15.34
C THR A 57 14.99 -9.34 -14.11
N ASN A 58 15.58 -9.37 -12.92
CA ASN A 58 14.94 -9.76 -11.67
C ASN A 58 14.28 -11.15 -11.73
N ASP A 59 14.72 -12.04 -12.63
CA ASP A 59 14.03 -13.32 -12.92
C ASP A 59 13.87 -14.19 -11.67
N ASP A 60 14.87 -14.28 -10.82
CA ASP A 60 14.82 -15.09 -9.62
C ASP A 60 13.72 -14.62 -8.64
N VAL A 61 13.62 -13.32 -8.40
CA VAL A 61 12.60 -12.76 -7.51
C VAL A 61 11.21 -12.82 -8.13
N LEU A 62 11.09 -12.56 -9.44
CA LEU A 62 9.82 -12.67 -10.16
C LEU A 62 9.27 -14.10 -10.16
N ASN A 63 10.12 -15.10 -10.37
CA ASN A 63 9.74 -16.51 -10.31
C ASN A 63 9.32 -16.90 -8.87
N ALA A 64 10.07 -16.48 -7.84
CA ALA A 64 9.74 -16.77 -6.45
C ALA A 64 8.38 -16.16 -6.04
N ILE A 65 8.08 -14.95 -6.48
CA ILE A 65 6.76 -14.32 -6.24
C ILE A 65 5.67 -15.06 -7.01
N ALA A 66 5.89 -15.36 -8.29
CA ALA A 66 4.95 -16.08 -9.14
C ALA A 66 4.57 -17.45 -8.53
N ASP A 67 5.58 -18.21 -8.08
CA ASP A 67 5.38 -19.52 -7.43
C ASP A 67 4.64 -19.40 -6.09
N THR A 68 4.95 -18.36 -5.29
CA THR A 68 4.34 -18.17 -3.98
C THR A 68 2.87 -17.81 -4.08
N TYR A 69 2.51 -16.93 -5.02
CA TYR A 69 1.15 -16.40 -5.16
C TYR A 69 0.35 -17.03 -6.31
N GLY A 70 0.91 -18.02 -7.03
CA GLY A 70 0.22 -18.65 -8.15
C GLY A 70 -0.05 -17.72 -9.34
N MET A 71 0.80 -16.71 -9.53
CA MET A 71 0.64 -15.66 -10.55
C MET A 71 1.52 -15.90 -11.78
N ASN A 72 1.15 -15.28 -12.91
CA ASN A 72 2.04 -15.22 -14.06
C ASN A 72 3.10 -14.14 -13.83
N LYS A 73 4.38 -14.47 -14.00
CA LYS A 73 5.50 -13.52 -13.81
C LYS A 73 5.38 -12.25 -14.67
N HIS A 74 4.71 -12.32 -15.81
CA HIS A 74 4.46 -11.14 -16.66
C HIS A 74 3.42 -10.16 -16.10
N GLN A 75 2.73 -10.53 -15.02
CA GLN A 75 1.81 -9.67 -14.28
C GLN A 75 2.47 -9.05 -13.03
N ILE A 76 3.75 -9.31 -12.81
CA ILE A 76 4.48 -8.89 -11.63
C ILE A 76 5.48 -7.80 -12.00
N VAL A 77 5.49 -6.74 -11.22
CA VAL A 77 6.51 -5.69 -11.25
C VAL A 77 7.10 -5.57 -9.85
N VAL A 78 8.43 -5.58 -9.77
CA VAL A 78 9.13 -5.41 -8.49
C VAL A 78 9.71 -4.00 -8.40
N GLY A 79 9.79 -3.49 -7.18
CA GLY A 79 10.35 -2.18 -6.88
C GLY A 79 11.01 -2.16 -5.51
N ASN A 80 11.71 -1.11 -5.21
CA ASN A 80 12.38 -0.91 -3.93
C ASN A 80 11.36 -0.44 -2.87
N GLY A 81 10.52 -1.36 -2.43
CA GLY A 81 9.39 -1.12 -1.55
C GLY A 81 8.15 -0.58 -2.27
N ALA A 82 7.01 -0.59 -1.55
CA ALA A 82 5.73 -0.12 -2.08
C ALA A 82 5.78 1.35 -2.54
N ALA A 83 6.57 2.20 -1.90
CA ALA A 83 6.70 3.62 -2.26
C ALA A 83 7.16 3.80 -3.72
N GLU A 84 8.20 3.08 -4.18
CA GLU A 84 8.63 3.18 -5.57
C GLU A 84 7.52 2.80 -6.55
N LEU A 85 6.77 1.74 -6.25
CA LEU A 85 5.63 1.29 -7.07
C LEU A 85 4.49 2.31 -7.09
N LEU A 86 4.19 2.96 -5.96
CA LEU A 86 3.19 4.03 -5.88
C LEU A 86 3.57 5.20 -6.80
N TYR A 87 4.83 5.66 -6.76
CA TYR A 87 5.30 6.71 -7.64
C TYR A 87 5.29 6.29 -9.12
N ALA A 88 5.59 5.03 -9.42
CA ALA A 88 5.52 4.50 -10.78
C ALA A 88 4.07 4.49 -11.30
N ILE A 89 3.12 4.03 -10.51
CA ILE A 89 1.69 4.01 -10.84
C ILE A 89 1.18 5.44 -11.08
N CYS A 90 1.53 6.40 -10.22
CA CYS A 90 1.11 7.78 -10.37
C CYS A 90 1.68 8.48 -11.62
N ARG A 91 2.72 7.91 -12.24
CA ARG A 91 3.29 8.41 -13.51
C ARG A 91 2.68 7.79 -14.77
N LEU A 92 1.77 6.84 -14.62
CA LEU A 92 1.04 6.28 -15.76
C LEU A 92 0.26 7.39 -16.48
N PRO A 93 0.27 7.44 -17.83
CA PRO A 93 -0.36 8.52 -18.56
C PRO A 93 -1.89 8.46 -18.52
N GLY A 94 -2.52 9.64 -18.62
CA GLY A 94 -3.96 9.76 -18.81
C GLY A 94 -4.80 9.83 -17.54
N TYR A 95 -4.20 9.75 -16.35
CA TYR A 95 -4.91 9.95 -15.08
C TYR A 95 -4.87 11.42 -14.67
N THR A 96 -6.01 11.99 -14.37
CA THR A 96 -6.18 13.43 -14.06
C THR A 96 -6.63 13.67 -12.61
N GLY A 97 -7.15 12.66 -11.94
CA GLY A 97 -7.61 12.75 -10.58
C GLY A 97 -7.39 11.45 -9.81
N ALA A 98 -7.45 11.53 -8.49
CA ALA A 98 -7.35 10.36 -7.63
C ALA A 98 -8.16 10.51 -6.35
N PHE A 99 -8.52 9.37 -5.77
CA PHE A 99 -9.14 9.25 -4.46
C PHE A 99 -8.27 8.41 -3.54
N VAL A 100 -8.13 8.87 -2.28
CA VAL A 100 -7.33 8.20 -1.26
C VAL A 100 -8.12 8.11 0.06
N PRO A 101 -7.90 7.07 0.88
CA PRO A 101 -8.58 6.96 2.18
C PRO A 101 -8.13 8.05 3.15
N ALA A 102 -9.06 8.46 4.01
CA ALA A 102 -8.81 9.38 5.12
C ALA A 102 -9.57 8.87 6.37
N PRO A 103 -8.86 8.33 7.39
CA PRO A 103 -7.39 8.24 7.47
C PRO A 103 -6.79 7.27 6.45
N GLY A 104 -5.54 7.51 6.06
CA GLY A 104 -4.81 6.68 5.09
C GLY A 104 -3.32 6.96 5.09
N PHE A 105 -2.57 6.13 4.37
CA PHE A 105 -1.13 6.26 4.23
C PHE A 105 -0.76 7.52 3.46
N SER A 106 0.10 8.36 4.04
CA SER A 106 0.43 9.69 3.49
C SER A 106 1.10 9.65 2.13
N GLU A 107 1.88 8.58 1.84
CA GLU A 107 2.61 8.44 0.59
C GLU A 107 1.69 8.41 -0.65
N TYR A 108 0.41 7.98 -0.52
CA TYR A 108 -0.51 8.05 -1.64
C TYR A 108 -0.67 9.49 -2.14
N LYS A 109 -0.90 10.44 -1.20
CA LYS A 109 -1.02 11.86 -1.55
C LYS A 109 0.29 12.42 -2.10
N GLU A 110 1.40 12.09 -1.46
CA GLU A 110 2.72 12.59 -1.87
C GLU A 110 3.10 12.16 -3.28
N ALA A 111 2.86 10.87 -3.62
CA ALA A 111 3.11 10.35 -4.97
C ALA A 111 2.20 11.00 -6.03
N LEU A 112 0.92 11.23 -5.70
CA LEU A 112 -0.04 11.87 -6.57
C LEU A 112 0.27 13.35 -6.79
N GLU A 113 0.58 14.09 -5.73
CA GLU A 113 0.97 15.50 -5.78
C GLU A 113 2.26 15.70 -6.59
N ALA A 114 3.26 14.81 -6.39
CA ALA A 114 4.49 14.81 -7.18
C ALA A 114 4.24 14.57 -8.68
N SER A 115 3.18 13.85 -9.01
CA SER A 115 2.73 13.59 -10.39
C SER A 115 1.71 14.61 -10.90
N ARG A 116 1.38 15.63 -10.10
CA ARG A 116 0.39 16.68 -10.42
C ARG A 116 -1.01 16.15 -10.69
N ILE A 117 -1.39 15.06 -10.04
CA ILE A 117 -2.74 14.48 -10.10
C ILE A 117 -3.57 15.11 -8.98
N ALA A 118 -4.77 15.59 -9.31
CA ALA A 118 -5.68 16.17 -8.32
C ALA A 118 -6.19 15.10 -7.36
N VAL A 119 -6.11 15.36 -6.04
CA VAL A 119 -6.42 14.38 -4.99
C VAL A 119 -7.69 14.76 -4.25
N ARG A 120 -8.56 13.79 -3.99
CA ARG A 120 -9.72 13.89 -3.10
C ARG A 120 -9.68 12.80 -2.04
N ASP A 121 -10.16 13.14 -0.84
CA ASP A 121 -10.24 12.22 0.29
C ASP A 121 -11.53 11.39 0.27
N ILE A 122 -11.39 10.09 0.55
CA ILE A 122 -12.49 9.19 0.92
C ILE A 122 -12.53 9.14 2.44
N TYR A 123 -13.43 9.87 3.07
CA TYR A 123 -13.51 9.92 4.52
C TYR A 123 -14.18 8.66 5.08
N TYR A 124 -13.40 7.83 5.77
CA TYR A 124 -13.91 6.75 6.58
C TYR A 124 -14.62 7.31 7.81
N ARG A 125 -15.71 6.70 8.22
CA ARG A 125 -16.56 7.21 9.31
C ARG A 125 -16.23 6.53 10.62
N PRO A 126 -15.88 7.28 11.69
CA PRO A 126 -15.72 6.69 13.00
C PRO A 126 -17.06 6.13 13.50
N ARG A 127 -17.02 4.94 14.03
CA ARG A 127 -18.14 4.19 14.58
C ARG A 127 -17.72 3.46 15.85
N GLU A 128 -18.69 2.94 16.57
CA GLU A 128 -18.51 2.01 17.69
C GLU A 128 -19.30 0.74 17.41
N ASP A 129 -18.72 -0.40 17.73
CA ASP A 129 -19.42 -1.69 17.68
C ASP A 129 -20.36 -1.84 18.88
N ASN A 130 -21.10 -2.97 18.94
CA ASN A 130 -22.04 -3.26 20.02
C ASN A 130 -21.40 -3.38 21.42
N ASN A 131 -20.07 -3.48 21.49
CA ASN A 131 -19.29 -3.55 22.73
C ASN A 131 -18.62 -2.21 23.06
N GLY A 132 -18.89 -1.13 22.30
CA GLY A 132 -18.26 0.18 22.46
C GLY A 132 -16.84 0.25 21.93
N LYS A 133 -16.38 -0.72 21.12
CA LYS A 133 -15.06 -0.69 20.50
C LYS A 133 -15.08 0.21 19.27
N PRO A 134 -14.19 1.21 19.18
CA PRO A 134 -14.13 2.10 18.03
C PRO A 134 -13.60 1.37 16.78
N TYR A 135 -14.17 1.68 15.62
CA TYR A 135 -13.69 1.26 14.31
C TYR A 135 -13.98 2.33 13.25
N PHE A 136 -13.40 2.18 12.06
CA PHE A 136 -13.71 3.02 10.91
C PHE A 136 -14.56 2.27 9.89
N GLU A 137 -15.70 2.86 9.53
CA GLU A 137 -16.59 2.34 8.50
C GLU A 137 -16.16 2.86 7.12
N VAL A 138 -15.90 1.95 6.20
CA VAL A 138 -15.61 2.28 4.79
C VAL A 138 -16.90 2.69 4.08
N PRO A 139 -16.95 3.83 3.40
CA PRO A 139 -18.17 4.30 2.74
C PRO A 139 -18.38 3.62 1.37
N TYR A 140 -18.53 2.29 1.35
CA TYR A 140 -18.64 1.49 0.12
C TYR A 140 -19.70 2.02 -0.85
N LEU A 141 -20.90 2.32 -0.36
CA LEU A 141 -21.97 2.83 -1.22
C LEU A 141 -21.61 4.16 -1.90
N ALA A 142 -20.89 5.03 -1.20
CA ALA A 142 -20.41 6.28 -1.79
C ALA A 142 -19.33 6.03 -2.85
N LEU A 143 -18.43 5.05 -2.62
CA LEU A 143 -17.42 4.65 -3.58
C LEU A 143 -18.03 4.02 -4.85
N GLU A 144 -19.02 3.14 -4.67
CA GLU A 144 -19.74 2.50 -5.78
C GLU A 144 -20.53 3.54 -6.58
N THR A 145 -21.26 4.45 -5.94
CA THR A 145 -21.98 5.54 -6.60
C THR A 145 -21.01 6.41 -7.39
N PHE A 146 -19.90 6.79 -6.79
CA PHE A 146 -18.86 7.59 -7.44
C PHE A 146 -18.26 6.86 -8.66
N ALA A 147 -17.91 5.58 -8.51
CA ALA A 147 -17.36 4.77 -9.61
C ALA A 147 -18.36 4.66 -10.79
N ALA A 148 -19.66 4.54 -10.48
CA ALA A 148 -20.72 4.53 -11.50
C ALA A 148 -20.85 5.88 -12.23
N GLU A 149 -20.69 7.00 -11.52
CA GLU A 149 -20.77 8.35 -12.09
C GLU A 149 -19.60 8.67 -13.06
N LEU A 150 -18.48 7.97 -12.94
CA LEU A 150 -17.33 8.14 -13.83
C LEU A 150 -17.57 7.58 -15.24
N LYS A 151 -18.53 6.71 -15.41
CA LYS A 151 -18.81 6.08 -16.69
C LYS A 151 -19.25 7.14 -17.72
N GLY A 152 -18.46 7.28 -18.79
CA GLY A 152 -18.73 8.24 -19.86
C GLY A 152 -18.21 9.66 -19.59
N GLN A 153 -17.48 9.90 -18.51
CA GLN A 153 -16.79 11.16 -18.27
C GLN A 153 -15.42 11.20 -18.94
N ASP A 154 -15.00 12.37 -19.35
CA ASP A 154 -13.63 12.62 -19.79
C ASP A 154 -12.69 12.66 -18.57
N GLY A 155 -11.61 11.88 -18.63
CA GLY A 155 -10.62 11.81 -17.58
C GLY A 155 -10.68 10.48 -16.82
N ARG A 156 -9.50 9.91 -16.62
CA ARG A 156 -9.30 8.65 -15.87
C ARG A 156 -8.87 8.99 -14.47
N ILE A 157 -9.27 8.19 -13.51
CA ILE A 157 -8.88 8.37 -12.12
C ILE A 157 -8.18 7.15 -11.54
N ILE A 158 -7.44 7.36 -10.46
CA ILE A 158 -6.87 6.31 -9.64
C ILE A 158 -7.58 6.32 -8.28
N VAL A 159 -8.03 5.17 -7.80
CA VAL A 159 -8.53 4.99 -6.44
C VAL A 159 -7.51 4.14 -5.67
N PHE A 160 -6.95 4.68 -4.59
CA PHE A 160 -6.11 3.93 -3.67
C PHE A 160 -6.92 3.46 -2.46
N LEU A 161 -6.74 2.21 -2.06
CA LEU A 161 -7.31 1.66 -0.83
C LEU A 161 -6.26 0.78 -0.15
N GLY A 162 -6.04 0.97 1.16
CA GLY A 162 -5.21 0.08 1.98
C GLY A 162 -6.01 -1.13 2.46
N ASN A 163 -5.42 -2.31 2.45
CA ASN A 163 -6.07 -3.55 2.90
C ASN A 163 -5.07 -4.51 3.60
N PRO A 164 -4.96 -4.51 4.93
CA PRO A 164 -5.59 -3.57 5.89
C PRO A 164 -5.16 -2.12 5.69
N ASN A 165 -6.07 -1.17 5.97
CA ASN A 165 -5.74 0.24 5.87
C ASN A 165 -4.74 0.68 6.94
N ASN A 166 -3.82 1.53 6.58
CA ASN A 166 -2.90 2.19 7.51
C ASN A 166 -3.36 3.65 7.72
N PRO A 167 -3.63 4.11 8.97
CA PRO A 167 -3.17 3.53 10.23
C PRO A 167 -4.19 2.72 11.03
N ASP A 168 -5.44 2.63 10.62
CA ASP A 168 -6.55 2.18 11.45
C ASP A 168 -6.79 0.65 11.43
N GLY A 169 -6.10 -0.08 10.54
CA GLY A 169 -6.20 -1.53 10.41
C GLY A 169 -7.52 -2.03 9.81
N THR A 170 -8.34 -1.14 9.23
CA THR A 170 -9.61 -1.54 8.60
C THR A 170 -9.39 -2.51 7.47
N LEU A 171 -10.06 -3.65 7.52
CA LEU A 171 -10.05 -4.66 6.47
C LEU A 171 -11.23 -4.42 5.52
N LEU A 172 -10.96 -4.51 4.23
CA LEU A 172 -11.96 -4.27 3.20
C LEU A 172 -12.82 -5.52 2.93
N ASP A 173 -14.10 -5.32 2.65
CA ASP A 173 -14.98 -6.39 2.19
C ASP A 173 -14.72 -6.73 0.72
N LYS A 174 -14.42 -8.01 0.43
CA LYS A 174 -14.05 -8.50 -0.90
C LYS A 174 -15.11 -8.26 -1.97
N ASN A 175 -16.40 -8.39 -1.62
CA ASN A 175 -17.48 -8.26 -2.60
C ASN A 175 -17.63 -6.79 -3.02
N HIS A 176 -17.54 -5.86 -2.07
CA HIS A 176 -17.55 -4.44 -2.39
C HIS A 176 -16.34 -4.04 -3.24
N ILE A 177 -15.16 -4.57 -2.93
CA ILE A 177 -13.95 -4.29 -3.74
C ILE A 177 -14.10 -4.80 -5.17
N ARG A 178 -14.61 -6.03 -5.39
CA ARG A 178 -14.88 -6.57 -6.74
C ARG A 178 -15.89 -5.70 -7.50
N THR A 179 -16.93 -5.23 -6.81
CA THR A 179 -17.93 -4.34 -7.42
C THR A 179 -17.30 -3.02 -7.84
N ILE A 180 -16.52 -2.37 -6.96
CA ILE A 180 -15.81 -1.12 -7.26
C ILE A 180 -14.80 -1.32 -8.40
N ALA A 181 -14.02 -2.42 -8.38
CA ALA A 181 -13.06 -2.74 -9.43
C ALA A 181 -13.73 -2.86 -10.80
N SER A 182 -14.87 -3.58 -10.87
CA SER A 182 -15.65 -3.72 -12.11
C SER A 182 -16.15 -2.37 -12.63
N MET A 183 -16.70 -1.52 -11.75
CA MET A 183 -17.20 -0.20 -12.13
C MET A 183 -16.08 0.73 -12.61
N LEU A 184 -14.93 0.72 -11.94
CA LEU A 184 -13.77 1.53 -12.33
C LEU A 184 -13.17 1.04 -13.65
N LYS A 185 -13.15 -0.27 -13.89
CA LYS A 185 -12.75 -0.84 -15.18
C LYS A 185 -13.65 -0.35 -16.32
N ASP A 186 -14.97 -0.35 -16.13
CA ASP A 186 -15.93 0.18 -17.09
C ASP A 186 -15.72 1.67 -17.39
N ALA A 187 -15.22 2.42 -16.41
CA ALA A 187 -14.86 3.84 -16.54
C ALA A 187 -13.41 4.05 -17.02
N ASN A 188 -12.69 2.99 -17.43
CA ASN A 188 -11.28 3.04 -17.82
C ASN A 188 -10.37 3.67 -16.74
N SER A 189 -10.74 3.50 -15.48
CA SER A 189 -10.06 4.00 -14.28
C SER A 189 -9.36 2.87 -13.54
N LEU A 190 -8.50 3.18 -12.57
CA LEU A 190 -7.64 2.21 -11.90
C LEU A 190 -7.99 2.11 -10.42
N LEU A 191 -8.17 0.89 -9.92
CA LEU A 191 -8.16 0.58 -8.50
C LEU A 191 -6.79 0.03 -8.11
N VAL A 192 -6.20 0.60 -7.07
CA VAL A 192 -4.95 0.14 -6.46
C VAL A 192 -5.24 -0.28 -5.03
N ILE A 193 -5.01 -1.56 -4.74
CA ILE A 193 -5.12 -2.09 -3.37
C ILE A 193 -3.72 -2.26 -2.81
N ASP A 194 -3.44 -1.58 -1.70
CA ASP A 194 -2.19 -1.71 -0.97
C ASP A 194 -2.33 -2.79 0.11
N GLU A 195 -1.70 -3.92 -0.11
CA GLU A 195 -1.73 -5.08 0.77
C GLU A 195 -0.43 -5.25 1.58
N SER A 196 0.30 -4.17 1.85
CA SER A 196 1.56 -4.19 2.62
C SER A 196 1.47 -4.88 3.98
N PHE A 197 0.28 -4.98 4.56
CA PHE A 197 0.02 -5.61 5.86
C PHE A 197 -0.89 -6.83 5.80
N ILE A 198 -1.20 -7.35 4.61
CA ILE A 198 -2.17 -8.44 4.45
C ILE A 198 -1.72 -9.75 5.10
N ASP A 199 -0.43 -10.01 5.14
CA ASP A 199 0.13 -11.22 5.76
C ASP A 199 -0.16 -11.34 7.26
N PHE A 200 -0.53 -10.23 7.92
CA PHE A 200 -0.93 -10.24 9.34
C PHE A 200 -2.40 -10.67 9.55
N VAL A 201 -3.20 -10.80 8.51
CA VAL A 201 -4.64 -11.09 8.58
C VAL A 201 -4.96 -12.58 8.39
N GLY A 202 -4.00 -13.38 7.99
CA GLY A 202 -4.20 -14.81 7.73
C GLY A 202 -4.89 -15.08 6.38
N ASN A 203 -5.79 -16.09 6.34
CA ASN A 203 -6.40 -16.57 5.08
C ASN A 203 -7.46 -15.64 4.45
N ASP A 204 -7.67 -14.44 4.98
CA ASP A 204 -8.65 -13.48 4.44
C ASP A 204 -8.08 -12.61 3.29
N THR A 205 -7.00 -13.07 2.67
CA THR A 205 -6.34 -12.34 1.59
C THR A 205 -7.18 -12.25 0.33
N LEU A 206 -7.05 -11.12 -0.41
CA LEU A 206 -7.64 -10.92 -1.74
C LEU A 206 -6.92 -11.74 -2.83
N GLN A 207 -6.09 -12.73 -2.45
CA GLN A 207 -5.24 -13.54 -3.33
C GLN A 207 -5.97 -14.40 -4.38
N ASP A 208 -7.27 -14.33 -4.48
CA ASP A 208 -7.99 -14.99 -5.56
C ASP A 208 -7.72 -14.23 -6.87
N ASN A 209 -7.02 -14.86 -7.79
CA ASN A 209 -6.68 -14.40 -9.16
C ASN A 209 -7.91 -14.08 -10.04
N GLU A 210 -9.02 -13.64 -9.49
CA GLU A 210 -10.30 -13.37 -10.13
C GLU A 210 -10.61 -11.87 -10.29
N TYR A 211 -9.60 -11.04 -10.65
CA TYR A 211 -9.83 -9.63 -11.00
C TYR A 211 -9.81 -9.42 -12.52
#